data_93cb8a8c41b4f0c346ae0b8e9f3e607e
#
_entry.id   93cb8a8c41b4f0c346ae0b8e9f3e607e
#
_cell.length_a   1.000
_cell.length_b   1.000
_cell.length_c   1.000
_cell.angle_alpha   90.00
_cell.angle_beta   90.00
_cell.angle_gamma   90.00
#
_symmetry.space_group_name_H-M   'P 1'
#
loop_
_entity.id
_entity.type
_entity.pdbx_description
1 polymer ?
#
loop_
_entity_poly.entity_id
_entity_poly.type
_entity_poly.pdbx_seq_one_letter_code
_entity_poly.pdbx_strand_id
1 'polypeptide(L)'
;MKIYTKTGDKGMTSLCDGSRLSKDDMRIEAYGTLDELNANIGLLISLLQADTLKEGDTFVSLIDFLVEIQEELFVIGGQLACAEIKEDDLFCTQKLIKEIETNIDKLSSQLPVQHHFVLPGGTLPAAQSHVCRTICRRAERRIVTLSHIATVSPEIFKFVNRLSDYFFILSRYLNNDSGLSEKTWKNTCR
;
A
#
# COMPACT_ATOMS: atom_id res chain seq x y z
N MET A 1 14.85 6.94 -27.50
CA MET A 1 15.43 7.38 -26.23
C MET A 1 16.00 6.14 -25.50
N LYS A 2 17.25 6.19 -24.97
CA LYS A 2 17.78 5.06 -24.18
C LYS A 2 17.26 5.15 -22.75
N ILE A 3 16.74 4.06 -22.21
CA ILE A 3 16.19 4.01 -20.85
C ILE A 3 17.30 3.99 -19.78
N TYR A 4 18.46 3.43 -20.09
CA TYR A 4 19.59 3.36 -19.16
C TYR A 4 20.58 4.51 -19.40
N THR A 5 21.03 5.15 -18.32
CA THR A 5 22.00 6.27 -18.34
C THR A 5 23.38 5.87 -17.85
N LYS A 6 23.53 4.69 -17.20
CA LYS A 6 24.73 4.16 -16.55
C LYS A 6 25.28 5.04 -15.39
N THR A 7 24.60 6.12 -15.04
CA THR A 7 25.03 7.03 -13.96
C THR A 7 24.87 6.42 -12.58
N GLY A 8 24.05 5.36 -12.47
CA GLY A 8 23.77 4.63 -11.22
C GLY A 8 24.67 3.43 -10.94
N ASP A 9 25.61 3.08 -11.84
CA ASP A 9 26.39 1.82 -11.77
C ASP A 9 27.36 1.77 -10.58
N LYS A 10 27.64 2.93 -9.97
CA LYS A 10 28.50 3.05 -8.77
C LYS A 10 27.70 3.13 -7.46
N GLY A 11 26.44 2.67 -7.43
CA GLY A 11 25.60 2.69 -6.23
C GLY A 11 25.01 4.06 -5.87
N MET A 12 25.10 5.05 -6.77
CA MET A 12 24.54 6.39 -6.59
C MET A 12 23.27 6.57 -7.42
N THR A 13 22.34 7.40 -6.93
CA THR A 13 21.14 7.82 -7.67
C THR A 13 20.94 9.33 -7.56
N SER A 14 20.10 9.92 -8.41
CA SER A 14 19.73 11.33 -8.34
C SER A 14 18.30 11.45 -7.85
N LEU A 15 18.06 12.44 -6.98
CA LEU A 15 16.71 12.89 -6.62
C LEU A 15 16.14 13.82 -7.69
N CYS A 16 14.87 14.23 -7.53
CA CYS A 16 14.18 15.13 -8.46
C CYS A 16 14.78 16.55 -8.51
N ASP A 17 15.45 17.00 -7.45
CA ASP A 17 16.17 18.28 -7.37
C ASP A 17 17.58 18.21 -7.98
N GLY A 18 17.98 17.04 -8.52
CA GLY A 18 19.30 16.79 -9.09
C GLY A 18 20.39 16.44 -8.06
N SER A 19 20.11 16.47 -6.76
CA SER A 19 21.03 16.00 -5.73
C SER A 19 21.32 14.50 -5.88
N ARG A 20 22.53 14.09 -5.50
CA ARG A 20 22.96 12.70 -5.62
C ARG A 20 23.13 12.06 -4.25
N LEU A 21 22.46 10.93 -4.08
CA LEU A 21 22.51 10.11 -2.86
C LEU A 21 22.99 8.70 -3.17
N SER A 22 23.46 8.02 -2.14
CA SER A 22 23.67 6.57 -2.20
C SER A 22 22.32 5.84 -2.33
N LYS A 23 22.27 4.73 -3.07
CA LYS A 23 21.04 3.95 -3.26
C LYS A 23 20.53 3.29 -1.97
N ASP A 24 21.35 3.22 -0.92
CA ASP A 24 20.99 2.74 0.41
C ASP A 24 20.62 3.87 1.40
N ASP A 25 20.48 5.11 0.92
CA ASP A 25 20.00 6.23 1.73
C ASP A 25 18.56 5.97 2.24
N MET A 26 18.27 6.41 3.48
CA MET A 26 16.95 6.21 4.12
C MET A 26 15.80 6.79 3.29
N ARG A 27 16.05 7.86 2.53
CA ARG A 27 15.07 8.48 1.64
C ARG A 27 14.76 7.58 0.44
N ILE A 28 15.81 7.02 -0.17
CA ILE A 28 15.68 6.08 -1.29
C ILE A 28 14.93 4.82 -0.83
N GLU A 29 15.27 4.29 0.34
CA GLU A 29 14.62 3.12 0.93
C GLU A 29 13.13 3.38 1.25
N ALA A 30 12.78 4.58 1.72
CA ALA A 30 11.40 4.93 2.04
C ALA A 30 10.52 4.96 0.79
N TYR A 31 10.86 5.79 -0.21
CA TYR A 31 10.04 5.86 -1.41
C TYR A 31 10.16 4.60 -2.30
N GLY A 32 11.33 3.92 -2.29
CA GLY A 32 11.49 2.65 -3.00
C GLY A 32 10.60 1.54 -2.43
N THR A 33 10.35 1.54 -1.11
CA THR A 33 9.40 0.60 -0.50
C THR A 33 7.95 0.95 -0.87
N LEU A 34 7.61 2.24 -1.07
CA LEU A 34 6.30 2.63 -1.60
C LEU A 34 6.13 2.20 -3.06
N ASP A 35 7.18 2.29 -3.87
CA ASP A 35 7.17 1.81 -5.26
C ASP A 35 6.96 0.29 -5.32
N GLU A 36 7.61 -0.49 -4.43
CA GLU A 36 7.35 -1.91 -4.27
C GLU A 36 5.89 -2.20 -3.89
N LEU A 37 5.32 -1.42 -2.96
CA LEU A 37 3.91 -1.52 -2.58
C LEU A 37 3.02 -1.26 -3.80
N ASN A 38 3.30 -0.20 -4.54
CA ASN A 38 2.53 0.20 -5.72
C ASN A 38 2.54 -0.91 -6.80
N ALA A 39 3.69 -1.51 -7.08
CA ALA A 39 3.79 -2.64 -8.00
C ALA A 39 2.98 -3.86 -7.52
N ASN A 40 2.97 -4.14 -6.21
CA ASN A 40 2.18 -5.23 -5.62
C ASN A 40 0.67 -4.96 -5.62
N ILE A 41 0.23 -3.70 -5.56
CA ILE A 41 -1.16 -3.31 -5.80
C ILE A 41 -1.53 -3.55 -7.26
N GLY A 42 -0.66 -3.24 -8.21
CA GLY A 42 -0.87 -3.56 -9.63
C GLY A 42 -1.07 -5.05 -9.87
N LEU A 43 -0.28 -5.91 -9.19
CA LEU A 43 -0.49 -7.35 -9.22
C LEU A 43 -1.85 -7.75 -8.62
N LEU A 44 -2.25 -7.14 -7.49
CA LEU A 44 -3.56 -7.38 -6.87
C LEU A 44 -4.70 -7.03 -7.84
N ILE A 45 -4.63 -5.88 -8.51
CA ILE A 45 -5.60 -5.46 -9.53
C ILE A 45 -5.68 -6.49 -10.66
N SER A 46 -4.54 -6.94 -11.18
CA SER A 46 -4.50 -7.95 -12.24
C SER A 46 -5.13 -9.28 -11.81
N LEU A 47 -4.92 -9.70 -10.57
CA LEU A 47 -5.53 -10.91 -10.00
C LEU A 47 -7.06 -10.75 -9.85
N LEU A 48 -7.54 -9.57 -9.46
CA LEU A 48 -8.97 -9.26 -9.38
C LEU A 48 -9.63 -9.28 -10.75
N GLN A 49 -8.97 -8.71 -11.78
CA GLN A 49 -9.46 -8.70 -13.16
C GLN A 49 -9.48 -10.10 -13.80
N ALA A 50 -8.55 -10.96 -13.40
CA ALA A 50 -8.48 -12.34 -13.91
C ALA A 50 -9.54 -13.28 -13.28
N ASP A 51 -10.18 -12.87 -12.18
CA ASP A 51 -11.24 -13.62 -11.53
C ASP A 51 -12.57 -13.41 -12.28
N THR A 52 -12.72 -14.13 -13.41
CA THR A 52 -13.87 -14.01 -14.32
C THR A 52 -15.22 -14.43 -13.70
N LEU A 53 -15.22 -14.97 -12.49
CA LEU A 53 -16.45 -15.33 -11.76
C LEU A 53 -17.04 -14.12 -11.01
N LYS A 54 -16.33 -12.99 -11.00
CA LYS A 54 -16.69 -11.78 -10.24
C LYS A 54 -16.99 -10.63 -11.20
N GLU A 55 -18.20 -10.62 -11.72
CA GLU A 55 -18.77 -9.50 -12.47
C GLU A 55 -19.68 -8.68 -11.53
N GLY A 56 -19.58 -7.35 -11.59
CA GLY A 56 -20.48 -6.44 -10.89
C GLY A 56 -19.85 -5.11 -10.47
N ASP A 57 -20.70 -4.13 -10.23
CA ASP A 57 -20.33 -2.75 -9.90
C ASP A 57 -19.39 -2.65 -8.66
N THR A 58 -19.51 -3.57 -7.71
CA THR A 58 -18.68 -3.59 -6.50
C THR A 58 -17.22 -3.88 -6.83
N PHE A 59 -16.93 -4.80 -7.77
CA PHE A 59 -15.57 -5.14 -8.18
C PHE A 59 -14.92 -4.05 -9.02
N VAL A 60 -15.71 -3.43 -9.91
CA VAL A 60 -15.25 -2.27 -10.70
C VAL A 60 -14.86 -1.14 -9.75
N SER A 61 -15.73 -0.78 -8.79
CA SER A 61 -15.44 0.29 -7.83
C SER A 61 -14.25 -0.03 -6.92
N LEU A 62 -14.00 -1.31 -6.61
CA LEU A 62 -12.83 -1.74 -5.84
C LEU A 62 -11.53 -1.55 -6.64
N ILE A 63 -11.52 -1.92 -7.91
CA ILE A 63 -10.36 -1.75 -8.80
C ILE A 63 -10.07 -0.27 -9.00
N ASP A 64 -11.09 0.54 -9.27
CA ASP A 64 -10.93 1.99 -9.44
C ASP A 64 -10.32 2.63 -8.17
N PHE A 65 -10.79 2.23 -7.00
CA PHE A 65 -10.24 2.71 -5.73
C PHE A 65 -8.78 2.27 -5.51
N LEU A 66 -8.39 1.06 -5.92
CA LEU A 66 -6.99 0.62 -5.87
C LEU A 66 -6.11 1.43 -6.82
N VAL A 67 -6.63 1.84 -7.98
CA VAL A 67 -5.92 2.73 -8.90
C VAL A 67 -5.72 4.12 -8.28
N GLU A 68 -6.74 4.70 -7.63
CA GLU A 68 -6.59 5.97 -6.90
C GLU A 68 -5.51 5.88 -5.81
N ILE A 69 -5.44 4.76 -5.09
CA ILE A 69 -4.37 4.51 -4.11
C ILE A 69 -2.99 4.47 -4.80
N GLN A 70 -2.88 3.85 -5.99
CA GLN A 70 -1.63 3.81 -6.74
C GLN A 70 -1.16 5.22 -7.15
N GLU A 71 -2.08 6.06 -7.62
CA GLU A 71 -1.80 7.45 -7.99
C GLU A 71 -1.30 8.25 -6.78
N GLU A 72 -1.95 8.11 -5.62
CA GLU A 72 -1.52 8.78 -4.39
C GLU A 72 -0.16 8.29 -3.89
N LEU A 73 0.15 7.01 -4.05
CA LEU A 73 1.49 6.49 -3.72
C LEU A 73 2.59 7.11 -4.57
N PHE A 74 2.32 7.47 -5.84
CA PHE A 74 3.25 8.26 -6.66
C PHE A 74 3.43 9.68 -6.13
N VAL A 75 2.34 10.35 -5.72
CA VAL A 75 2.38 11.69 -5.12
C VAL A 75 3.22 11.67 -3.84
N ILE A 76 2.92 10.74 -2.92
CA ILE A 76 3.68 10.57 -1.66
C ILE A 76 5.15 10.21 -1.94
N GLY A 77 5.41 9.31 -2.89
CA GLY A 77 6.77 8.96 -3.31
C GLY A 77 7.55 10.18 -3.80
N GLY A 78 6.91 11.04 -4.59
CA GLY A 78 7.46 12.32 -5.04
C GLY A 78 7.78 13.27 -3.88
N GLN A 79 6.88 13.41 -2.90
CA GLN A 79 7.11 14.23 -1.70
C GLN A 79 8.28 13.71 -0.85
N LEU A 80 8.41 12.40 -0.69
CA LEU A 80 9.53 11.80 0.04
C LEU A 80 10.85 11.92 -0.73
N ALA A 81 10.81 11.89 -2.06
CA ALA A 81 11.99 12.06 -2.92
C ALA A 81 12.47 13.53 -2.99
N CYS A 82 11.54 14.49 -2.88
CA CYS A 82 11.81 15.92 -2.88
C CYS A 82 11.61 16.46 -1.47
N ALA A 83 12.46 17.36 -1.01
CA ALA A 83 12.32 17.96 0.32
C ALA A 83 11.12 18.94 0.44
N GLU A 84 10.43 19.22 -0.66
CA GLU A 84 9.34 20.18 -0.72
C GLU A 84 7.99 19.48 -0.74
N ILE A 85 7.10 19.90 0.17
CA ILE A 85 5.71 19.43 0.28
C ILE A 85 4.81 20.54 -0.28
N LYS A 86 3.94 20.22 -1.23
CA LYS A 86 2.93 21.13 -1.75
C LYS A 86 1.64 20.98 -0.96
N GLU A 87 1.01 22.11 -0.61
CA GLU A 87 -0.24 22.11 0.17
C GLU A 87 -1.39 21.39 -0.55
N ASP A 88 -1.50 21.53 -1.87
CA ASP A 88 -2.51 20.84 -2.69
C ASP A 88 -2.40 19.30 -2.60
N ASP A 89 -1.18 18.78 -2.58
CA ASP A 89 -0.93 17.33 -2.44
C ASP A 89 -1.43 16.82 -1.07
N LEU A 90 -1.27 17.61 0.01
CA LEU A 90 -1.77 17.25 1.34
C LEU A 90 -3.29 17.20 1.42
N PHE A 91 -3.99 18.05 0.67
CA PHE A 91 -5.45 18.02 0.63
C PHE A 91 -5.97 16.73 -0.01
N CYS A 92 -5.37 16.30 -1.12
CA CYS A 92 -5.71 15.03 -1.78
C CYS A 92 -5.50 13.84 -0.83
N THR A 93 -4.36 13.79 -0.16
CA THR A 93 -4.05 12.73 0.84
C THR A 93 -5.08 12.68 1.96
N GLN A 94 -5.51 13.83 2.52
CA GLN A 94 -6.52 13.88 3.57
C GLN A 94 -7.89 13.38 3.11
N LYS A 95 -8.30 13.70 1.89
CA LYS A 95 -9.54 13.21 1.29
C LYS A 95 -9.50 11.69 1.17
N LEU A 96 -8.43 11.14 0.60
CA LEU A 96 -8.29 9.72 0.38
C LEU A 96 -8.19 8.91 1.70
N ILE A 97 -7.61 9.46 2.77
CA ILE A 97 -7.65 8.85 4.10
C ILE A 97 -9.09 8.59 4.55
N LYS A 98 -9.99 9.56 4.40
CA LYS A 98 -11.41 9.41 4.76
C LYS A 98 -12.10 8.37 3.88
N GLU A 99 -11.76 8.30 2.61
CA GLU A 99 -12.29 7.29 1.69
C GLU A 99 -11.79 5.90 2.04
N ILE A 100 -10.53 5.73 2.44
CA ILE A 100 -9.97 4.47 2.98
C ILE A 100 -10.77 4.04 4.22
N GLU A 101 -10.99 4.94 5.18
CA GLU A 101 -11.77 4.66 6.40
C GLU A 101 -13.20 4.24 6.07
N THR A 102 -13.86 4.94 5.15
CA THR A 102 -15.20 4.59 4.68
C THR A 102 -15.25 3.19 4.04
N ASN A 103 -14.25 2.86 3.21
CA ASN A 103 -14.16 1.53 2.59
C ASN A 103 -13.86 0.44 3.61
N ILE A 104 -13.01 0.70 4.62
CA ILE A 104 -12.79 -0.23 5.74
C ILE A 104 -14.11 -0.54 6.44
N ASP A 105 -14.88 0.48 6.81
CA ASP A 105 -16.17 0.31 7.51
C ASP A 105 -17.17 -0.44 6.64
N LYS A 106 -17.30 -0.09 5.37
CA LYS A 106 -18.17 -0.75 4.40
C LYS A 106 -17.85 -2.24 4.24
N LEU A 107 -16.59 -2.59 4.05
CA LEU A 107 -16.15 -3.98 3.90
C LEU A 107 -16.29 -4.74 5.23
N SER A 108 -15.92 -4.12 6.36
CA SER A 108 -16.02 -4.74 7.69
C SER A 108 -17.45 -5.10 8.07
N SER A 109 -18.43 -4.28 7.68
CA SER A 109 -19.85 -4.55 7.97
C SER A 109 -20.39 -5.83 7.32
N GLN A 110 -19.69 -6.34 6.31
CA GLN A 110 -20.05 -7.57 5.57
C GLN A 110 -19.30 -8.82 6.09
N LEU A 111 -18.43 -8.64 7.08
CA LEU A 111 -17.58 -9.70 7.61
C LEU A 111 -18.10 -10.26 8.93
N PRO A 112 -17.91 -11.55 9.20
CA PRO A 112 -18.15 -12.10 10.52
C PRO A 112 -17.19 -11.48 11.55
N VAL A 113 -17.67 -11.40 12.80
CA VAL A 113 -16.85 -10.89 13.92
C VAL A 113 -15.60 -11.74 14.08
N GLN A 114 -14.45 -11.10 14.16
CA GLN A 114 -13.18 -11.77 14.34
C GLN A 114 -12.86 -11.99 15.81
N HIS A 115 -12.73 -13.26 16.22
CA HIS A 115 -12.36 -13.65 17.57
C HIS A 115 -10.91 -14.14 17.71
N HIS A 116 -10.25 -14.48 16.60
CA HIS A 116 -8.91 -15.05 16.55
C HIS A 116 -8.07 -14.39 15.46
N PHE A 117 -6.74 -14.46 15.62
CA PHE A 117 -5.83 -14.03 14.54
C PHE A 117 -6.01 -14.93 13.31
N VAL A 118 -6.09 -14.29 12.15
CA VAL A 118 -6.18 -14.96 10.84
C VAL A 118 -4.78 -15.23 10.32
N LEU A 119 -4.56 -16.43 9.81
CA LEU A 119 -3.34 -16.76 9.08
C LEU A 119 -3.42 -16.17 7.67
N PRO A 120 -2.41 -15.43 7.21
CA PRO A 120 -2.38 -14.88 5.86
C PRO A 120 -2.51 -15.97 4.80
N GLY A 121 -3.44 -15.81 3.85
CA GLY A 121 -3.69 -16.79 2.80
C GLY A 121 -5.14 -16.75 2.32
N GLY A 122 -5.54 -17.79 1.60
CA GLY A 122 -6.88 -17.92 1.02
C GLY A 122 -6.84 -17.88 -0.50
N THR A 123 -7.75 -17.14 -1.13
CA THR A 123 -7.74 -16.90 -2.57
C THR A 123 -6.47 -16.15 -2.99
N LEU A 124 -6.10 -16.20 -4.26
CA LEU A 124 -4.91 -15.48 -4.76
C LEU A 124 -5.02 -13.97 -4.50
N PRO A 125 -6.13 -13.27 -4.81
CA PRO A 125 -6.28 -11.86 -4.48
C PRO A 125 -6.20 -11.59 -2.97
N ALA A 126 -6.79 -12.43 -2.11
CA ALA A 126 -6.72 -12.28 -0.66
C ALA A 126 -5.28 -12.43 -0.13
N ALA A 127 -4.55 -13.44 -0.62
CA ALA A 127 -3.14 -13.65 -0.27
C ALA A 127 -2.27 -12.47 -0.74
N GLN A 128 -2.50 -11.94 -1.95
CA GLN A 128 -1.81 -10.76 -2.47
C GLN A 128 -2.13 -9.50 -1.65
N SER A 129 -3.37 -9.33 -1.20
CA SER A 129 -3.73 -8.23 -0.29
C SER A 129 -2.97 -8.32 1.04
N HIS A 130 -2.74 -9.51 1.59
CA HIS A 130 -1.87 -9.69 2.75
C HIS A 130 -0.40 -9.32 2.45
N VAL A 131 0.12 -9.60 1.24
CA VAL A 131 1.46 -9.14 0.82
C VAL A 131 1.50 -7.61 0.81
N CYS A 132 0.54 -6.95 0.15
CA CYS A 132 0.42 -5.49 0.15
C CYS A 132 0.40 -4.93 1.58
N ARG A 133 -0.40 -5.52 2.48
CA ARG A 133 -0.44 -5.14 3.91
C ARG A 133 0.94 -5.18 4.57
N THR A 134 1.70 -6.24 4.36
CA THR A 134 3.01 -6.39 5.01
C THR A 134 4.07 -5.45 4.44
N ILE A 135 4.03 -5.19 3.13
CA ILE A 135 4.90 -4.19 2.48
C ILE A 135 4.53 -2.79 2.96
N CYS A 136 3.24 -2.46 3.03
CA CYS A 136 2.74 -1.19 3.55
C CYS A 136 3.27 -0.91 4.96
N ARG A 137 3.22 -1.88 5.87
CA ARG A 137 3.79 -1.80 7.22
C ARG A 137 5.32 -1.66 7.21
N ARG A 138 6.01 -2.22 6.24
CA ARG A 138 7.45 -1.99 6.06
C ARG A 138 7.72 -0.57 5.57
N ALA A 139 6.96 -0.07 4.60
CA ALA A 139 7.03 1.31 4.13
C ALA A 139 6.83 2.30 5.28
N GLU A 140 5.81 2.09 6.12
CA GLU A 140 5.56 2.90 7.33
C GLU A 140 6.82 2.99 8.21
N ARG A 141 7.46 1.87 8.52
CA ARG A 141 8.69 1.86 9.34
C ARG A 141 9.84 2.60 8.66
N ARG A 142 10.00 2.52 7.32
CA ARG A 142 11.02 3.26 6.58
C ARG A 142 10.77 4.76 6.58
N ILE A 143 9.51 5.16 6.45
CA ILE A 143 9.08 6.56 6.54
C ILE A 143 9.34 7.10 7.96
N VAL A 144 9.04 6.32 9.02
CA VAL A 144 9.39 6.69 10.41
C VAL A 144 10.92 6.86 10.56
N THR A 145 11.73 5.96 9.99
CA THR A 145 13.18 6.11 10.02
C THR A 145 13.62 7.40 9.33
N LEU A 146 13.08 7.71 8.16
CA LEU A 146 13.36 8.95 7.43
C LEU A 146 12.96 10.20 8.22
N SER A 147 11.85 10.16 8.96
CA SER A 147 11.35 11.30 9.73
C SER A 147 12.27 11.74 10.87
N HIS A 148 13.24 10.92 11.25
CA HIS A 148 14.25 11.31 12.24
C HIS A 148 15.29 12.31 11.68
N ILE A 149 15.41 12.40 10.36
CA ILE A 149 16.42 13.24 9.68
C ILE A 149 15.81 14.21 8.64
N ALA A 150 14.55 14.07 8.31
CA ALA A 150 13.85 14.89 7.32
C ALA A 150 12.42 15.17 7.76
N THR A 151 11.86 16.30 7.34
CA THR A 151 10.45 16.62 7.57
C THR A 151 9.57 15.71 6.71
N VAL A 152 8.61 15.03 7.34
CA VAL A 152 7.60 14.22 6.70
C VAL A 152 6.23 14.67 7.21
N SER A 153 5.27 14.86 6.30
CA SER A 153 3.92 15.26 6.67
C SER A 153 3.23 14.22 7.55
N PRO A 154 2.53 14.64 8.64
CA PRO A 154 1.71 13.75 9.45
C PRO A 154 0.63 12.98 8.66
N GLU A 155 0.15 13.54 7.55
CA GLU A 155 -0.85 12.92 6.69
C GLU A 155 -0.30 11.66 6.01
N ILE A 156 0.99 11.65 5.64
CA ILE A 156 1.65 10.47 5.05
C ILE A 156 1.64 9.30 6.04
N PHE A 157 1.95 9.54 7.31
CA PHE A 157 1.88 8.49 8.34
C PHE A 157 0.46 7.95 8.51
N LYS A 158 -0.54 8.84 8.57
CA LYS A 158 -1.95 8.45 8.69
C LYS A 158 -2.38 7.61 7.49
N PHE A 159 -2.04 8.06 6.28
CA PHE A 159 -2.38 7.36 5.04
C PHE A 159 -1.81 5.94 5.02
N VAL A 160 -0.50 5.79 5.21
CA VAL A 160 0.17 4.49 5.13
C VAL A 160 -0.30 3.55 6.26
N ASN A 161 -0.51 4.07 7.47
CA ASN A 161 -1.06 3.30 8.58
C ASN A 161 -2.47 2.79 8.24
N ARG A 162 -3.38 3.67 7.83
CA ARG A 162 -4.76 3.33 7.46
C ARG A 162 -4.84 2.40 6.26
N LEU A 163 -3.94 2.58 5.29
CA LEU A 163 -3.84 1.70 4.12
C LEU A 163 -3.49 0.26 4.52
N SER A 164 -2.66 0.06 5.55
CA SER A 164 -2.37 -1.28 6.05
C SER A 164 -3.59 -1.97 6.66
N ASP A 165 -4.47 -1.23 7.33
CA ASP A 165 -5.73 -1.74 7.88
C ASP A 165 -6.71 -2.09 6.74
N TYR A 166 -6.77 -1.25 5.71
CA TYR A 166 -7.58 -1.51 4.52
C TYR A 166 -7.20 -2.83 3.85
N PHE A 167 -5.92 -3.08 3.60
CA PHE A 167 -5.49 -4.35 3.00
C PHE A 167 -5.79 -5.56 3.88
N PHE A 168 -5.78 -5.40 5.20
CA PHE A 168 -6.20 -6.48 6.08
C PHE A 168 -7.69 -6.80 5.91
N ILE A 169 -8.54 -5.79 5.95
CA ILE A 169 -9.99 -5.97 5.78
C ILE A 169 -10.32 -6.47 4.37
N LEU A 170 -9.66 -5.93 3.35
CA LEU A 170 -9.82 -6.37 1.96
C LEU A 170 -9.48 -7.86 1.80
N SER A 171 -8.39 -8.33 2.40
CA SER A 171 -8.02 -9.75 2.32
C SER A 171 -9.10 -10.66 2.90
N ARG A 172 -9.70 -10.27 4.02
CA ARG A 172 -10.82 -10.98 4.65
C ARG A 172 -12.09 -10.96 3.79
N TYR A 173 -12.39 -9.78 3.24
CA TYR A 173 -13.54 -9.61 2.35
C TYR A 173 -13.43 -10.51 1.12
N LEU A 174 -12.28 -10.56 0.46
CA LEU A 174 -12.04 -11.37 -0.72
C LEU A 174 -12.18 -12.89 -0.45
N ASN A 175 -11.77 -13.35 0.74
CA ASN A 175 -11.98 -14.72 1.17
C ASN A 175 -13.48 -15.00 1.43
N ASN A 176 -14.14 -14.14 2.19
CA ASN A 176 -15.55 -14.28 2.54
C ASN A 176 -16.45 -14.27 1.30
N ASP A 177 -16.22 -13.33 0.39
CA ASP A 177 -16.95 -13.19 -0.88
C ASP A 177 -16.79 -14.43 -1.79
N SER A 178 -15.65 -15.11 -1.71
CA SER A 178 -15.39 -16.37 -2.43
C SER A 178 -15.88 -17.61 -1.65
N GLY A 179 -16.58 -17.43 -0.53
CA GLY A 179 -17.05 -18.54 0.31
C GLY A 179 -15.92 -19.32 1.01
N LEU A 180 -14.69 -18.79 1.03
CA LEU A 180 -13.55 -19.46 1.62
C LEU A 180 -13.44 -19.11 3.11
N SER A 181 -13.45 -20.14 3.97
CA SER A 181 -13.24 -19.97 5.41
C SER A 181 -11.79 -19.61 5.73
N GLU A 182 -11.60 -18.55 6.49
CA GLU A 182 -10.27 -18.13 6.95
C GLU A 182 -9.66 -19.14 7.93
N LYS A 183 -8.37 -19.43 7.76
CA LYS A 183 -7.62 -20.23 8.74
C LYS A 183 -7.22 -19.35 9.91
N THR A 184 -7.61 -19.75 11.12
CA THR A 184 -7.24 -19.04 12.34
C THR A 184 -5.99 -19.63 13.00
N TRP A 185 -5.22 -18.76 13.62
CA TRP A 185 -4.08 -19.19 14.41
C TRP A 185 -4.56 -19.93 15.68
N LYS A 186 -4.10 -21.16 15.86
CA LYS A 186 -4.31 -21.95 17.07
C LYS A 186 -3.03 -21.89 17.90
N ASN A 187 -3.12 -21.32 19.09
CA ASN A 187 -1.99 -21.36 20.01
C ASN A 187 -1.80 -22.80 20.51
N THR A 188 -0.85 -23.50 19.92
CA THR A 188 -0.51 -24.89 20.31
C THR A 188 0.59 -24.95 21.38
N CYS A 189 1.13 -23.79 21.78
CA CYS A 189 2.15 -23.68 22.84
C CYS A 189 1.46 -23.38 24.20
N ARG A 190 0.70 -24.34 24.73
CA ARG A 190 0.31 -24.41 26.14
C ARG A 190 0.64 -25.76 26.67
#